data_6ef4ba23fd47fc13c70c3b381fe7f208
#
_entry.id   6ef4ba23fd47fc13c70c3b381fe7f208
#
_cell.length_a   1.000
_cell.length_b   1.000
_cell.length_c   1.000
_cell.angle_alpha   90.00
_cell.angle_beta   90.00
_cell.angle_gamma   90.00
#
_symmetry.space_group_name_H-M   'P 1'
#
loop_
_entity.id
_entity.type
_entity.pdbx_description
1 polymer ?
#
loop_
_entity_poly.entity_id
_entity_poly.type
_entity_poly.pdbx_seq_one_letter_code
_entity_poly.pdbx_strand_id
1 'polypeptide(L)'
;PFASKLFRFGPLHLDDLASTFGGSGGPNPGGRILVMVHGLCLNERHWTREGHDHGAALADELGYTPLYLRYNSGLHIGHNGREFAKMLETLVSNWPRPVEELVILGHSMGGLVARSACHHGREAGHGWLRHLRKLVFLGTPHHGSPLERGGHRLDFVLEASPYSAPFTRIGKMRSAGITDLRHGSITTGAHEVVPLPAGVKCYAAAATLAARRSVLAERLVGDGLVPLDSALGRHAERERTLSIPKDRQ
;
A
#
# COMPACT_ATOMS: atom_id res chain seq x y z
N PRO A 1 -21.26 7.00 12.60
CA PRO A 1 -20.11 6.14 12.66
C PRO A 1 -20.17 5.19 11.47
N PHE A 2 -19.38 5.50 10.41
CA PHE A 2 -19.24 4.60 9.27
C PHE A 2 -18.48 3.37 9.77
N ALA A 3 -19.13 2.21 9.74
CA ALA A 3 -18.46 0.95 10.03
C ALA A 3 -17.38 0.74 8.98
N SER A 4 -16.12 0.71 9.41
CA SER A 4 -14.98 0.39 8.56
C SER A 4 -15.22 -0.95 7.87
N LYS A 5 -15.35 -0.95 6.55
CA LYS A 5 -15.68 -2.15 5.79
C LYS A 5 -14.42 -2.89 5.44
N LEU A 6 -14.34 -4.12 5.92
CA LEU A 6 -13.17 -4.98 5.90
C LEU A 6 -13.18 -5.89 4.68
N PHE A 7 -12.13 -5.81 3.85
CA PHE A 7 -11.82 -6.80 2.82
C PHE A 7 -10.79 -7.80 3.36
N ARG A 8 -11.11 -9.09 3.31
CA ARG A 8 -10.20 -10.20 3.64
C ARG A 8 -9.83 -10.96 2.38
N PHE A 9 -8.64 -11.51 2.32
CA PHE A 9 -8.33 -12.57 1.37
C PHE A 9 -9.20 -13.79 1.65
N GLY A 10 -10.05 -14.10 0.71
CA GLY A 10 -11.00 -15.18 0.68
C GLY A 10 -11.97 -14.93 -0.48
N PRO A 11 -12.77 -15.89 -0.90
CA PRO A 11 -13.80 -15.60 -1.88
C PRO A 11 -14.70 -14.50 -1.32
N LEU A 12 -14.65 -13.32 -1.96
CA LEU A 12 -15.68 -12.30 -1.75
C LEU A 12 -16.98 -12.91 -2.24
N HIS A 13 -17.83 -13.34 -1.31
CA HIS A 13 -19.17 -13.75 -1.65
C HIS A 13 -19.95 -12.50 -2.05
N LEU A 14 -20.71 -12.61 -3.14
CA LEU A 14 -21.65 -11.57 -3.57
C LEU A 14 -22.58 -11.13 -2.46
N ASP A 15 -22.93 -12.06 -1.59
CA ASP A 15 -23.75 -11.84 -0.40
C ASP A 15 -23.09 -10.92 0.62
N ASP A 16 -21.75 -10.93 0.74
CA ASP A 16 -21.00 -10.03 1.63
C ASP A 16 -21.03 -8.58 1.13
N LEU A 17 -20.97 -8.37 -0.18
CA LEU A 17 -21.14 -7.04 -0.77
C LEU A 17 -22.59 -6.59 -0.74
N ALA A 18 -23.52 -7.47 -1.08
CA ALA A 18 -24.95 -7.20 -1.03
C ALA A 18 -25.44 -6.95 0.42
N SER A 19 -25.01 -7.76 1.39
CA SER A 19 -25.33 -7.56 2.81
C SER A 19 -24.69 -6.30 3.40
N THR A 20 -23.52 -5.93 2.86
CA THR A 20 -22.76 -4.77 3.30
C THR A 20 -23.31 -3.46 2.71
N PHE A 21 -23.83 -3.48 1.47
CA PHE A 21 -24.25 -2.29 0.73
C PHE A 21 -25.71 -2.35 0.23
N GLY A 22 -26.35 -3.51 0.22
CA GLY A 22 -27.67 -3.72 -0.38
C GLY A 22 -28.84 -3.83 0.61
N GLY A 23 -28.60 -3.79 1.92
CA GLY A 23 -29.67 -3.78 2.92
C GLY A 23 -30.41 -2.44 2.91
N SER A 24 -31.72 -2.47 3.06
CA SER A 24 -32.65 -1.32 3.09
C SER A 24 -32.42 -0.31 4.24
N GLY A 25 -31.22 -0.24 4.80
CA GLY A 25 -30.78 0.69 5.84
C GLY A 25 -29.26 0.89 5.88
N GLY A 26 -28.49 0.26 4.97
CA GLY A 26 -27.04 0.46 4.89
C GLY A 26 -26.67 1.74 4.12
N PRO A 27 -25.47 2.33 4.38
CA PRO A 27 -25.04 3.50 3.63
C PRO A 27 -24.90 3.11 2.17
N ASN A 28 -25.53 3.89 1.29
CA ASN A 28 -25.47 3.71 -0.16
C ASN A 28 -24.06 4.11 -0.64
N PRO A 29 -23.21 3.16 -1.13
CA PRO A 29 -21.84 3.51 -1.50
C PRO A 29 -21.81 4.37 -2.74
N GLY A 30 -20.91 5.36 -2.78
CA GLY A 30 -20.65 6.18 -3.97
C GLY A 30 -19.93 5.40 -5.07
N GLY A 31 -19.84 5.97 -6.28
CA GLY A 31 -19.05 5.43 -7.39
C GLY A 31 -17.53 5.64 -7.22
N ARG A 32 -17.11 6.42 -6.22
CA ARG A 32 -15.70 6.71 -5.92
C ARG A 32 -15.21 5.83 -4.78
N ILE A 33 -14.28 4.96 -5.06
CA ILE A 33 -13.79 3.93 -4.13
C ILE A 33 -12.34 4.26 -3.71
N LEU A 34 -12.07 4.21 -2.40
CA LEU A 34 -10.73 4.31 -1.84
C LEU A 34 -10.37 3.00 -1.14
N VAL A 35 -9.36 2.28 -1.64
CA VAL A 35 -8.86 1.07 -0.98
C VAL A 35 -7.57 1.39 -0.24
N MET A 36 -7.55 1.13 1.07
CA MET A 36 -6.43 1.37 1.96
C MET A 36 -5.71 0.07 2.28
N VAL A 37 -4.39 0.01 1.98
CA VAL A 37 -3.56 -1.19 2.07
C VAL A 37 -2.49 -0.99 3.14
N HIS A 38 -2.56 -1.74 4.23
CA HIS A 38 -1.66 -1.61 5.37
C HIS A 38 -0.24 -2.13 5.08
N GLY A 39 0.71 -1.81 5.96
CA GLY A 39 2.10 -2.26 5.88
C GLY A 39 2.36 -3.63 6.53
N LEU A 40 3.64 -4.01 6.56
CA LEU A 40 4.13 -5.22 7.20
C LEU A 40 3.78 -5.25 8.70
N CYS A 41 3.36 -6.40 9.21
CA CYS A 41 2.95 -6.62 10.61
C CYS A 41 1.81 -5.72 11.11
N LEU A 42 1.15 -5.02 10.22
CA LEU A 42 -0.02 -4.18 10.49
C LEU A 42 -1.30 -4.90 10.05
N ASN A 43 -2.42 -4.25 10.29
CA ASN A 43 -3.73 -4.65 9.81
C ASN A 43 -4.59 -3.38 9.56
N GLU A 44 -5.83 -3.55 9.18
CA GLU A 44 -6.75 -2.44 8.88
C GLU A 44 -6.99 -1.47 10.04
N ARG A 45 -6.83 -1.93 11.29
CA ARG A 45 -7.06 -1.08 12.49
C ARG A 45 -6.01 0.03 12.64
N HIS A 46 -4.86 -0.11 11.97
CA HIS A 46 -3.80 0.89 12.02
C HIS A 46 -4.13 2.16 11.23
N TRP A 47 -5.20 2.14 10.44
CA TRP A 47 -5.75 3.33 9.81
C TRP A 47 -6.60 4.20 10.75
N THR A 48 -6.89 3.67 11.95
CA THR A 48 -7.54 4.42 13.04
C THR A 48 -6.53 4.66 14.15
N ARG A 49 -6.31 5.91 14.52
CA ARG A 49 -5.38 6.30 15.58
C ARG A 49 -6.00 7.38 16.43
N GLU A 50 -5.93 7.22 17.77
CA GLU A 50 -6.43 8.21 18.74
C GLU A 50 -7.89 8.65 18.46
N GLY A 51 -8.71 7.69 18.00
CA GLY A 51 -10.10 7.96 17.63
C GLY A 51 -10.31 8.56 16.25
N HIS A 52 -9.24 8.91 15.52
CA HIS A 52 -9.32 9.42 14.15
C HIS A 52 -9.14 8.27 13.15
N ASP A 53 -10.14 8.07 12.28
CA ASP A 53 -10.09 7.13 11.15
C ASP A 53 -9.74 7.88 9.88
N HIS A 54 -8.55 7.62 9.32
CA HIS A 54 -8.06 8.32 8.13
C HIS A 54 -8.92 8.08 6.89
N GLY A 55 -9.47 6.87 6.74
CA GLY A 55 -10.35 6.56 5.61
C GLY A 55 -11.70 7.25 5.74
N ALA A 56 -12.28 7.30 6.94
CA ALA A 56 -13.51 8.03 7.20
C ALA A 56 -13.34 9.53 6.93
N ALA A 57 -12.22 10.13 7.38
CA ALA A 57 -11.93 11.53 7.12
C ALA A 57 -11.83 11.83 5.61
N LEU A 58 -11.12 10.98 4.85
CA LEU A 58 -11.03 11.12 3.39
C LEU A 58 -12.39 10.88 2.69
N ALA A 59 -13.24 10.01 3.26
CA ALA A 59 -14.60 9.82 2.78
C ALA A 59 -15.45 11.09 2.95
N ASP A 60 -15.39 11.66 4.13
CA ASP A 60 -16.17 12.86 4.47
C ASP A 60 -15.73 14.09 3.66
N GLU A 61 -14.41 14.27 3.51
CA GLU A 61 -13.87 15.45 2.79
C GLU A 61 -13.97 15.31 1.27
N LEU A 62 -13.75 14.10 0.73
CA LEU A 62 -13.55 13.89 -0.69
C LEU A 62 -14.63 13.03 -1.34
N GLY A 63 -15.62 12.55 -0.59
CA GLY A 63 -16.74 11.76 -1.10
C GLY A 63 -16.35 10.36 -1.58
N TYR A 64 -15.31 9.74 -0.99
CA TYR A 64 -14.96 8.36 -1.27
C TYR A 64 -15.73 7.36 -0.39
N THR A 65 -15.90 6.15 -0.91
CA THR A 65 -16.28 5.00 -0.07
C THR A 65 -15.01 4.28 0.35
N PRO A 66 -14.60 4.34 1.63
CA PRO A 66 -13.35 3.77 2.10
C PRO A 66 -13.50 2.26 2.33
N LEU A 67 -12.52 1.51 1.88
CA LEU A 67 -12.38 0.08 2.05
C LEU A 67 -10.99 -0.24 2.60
N TYR A 68 -10.89 -1.21 3.49
CA TYR A 68 -9.63 -1.55 4.14
C TYR A 68 -9.25 -2.99 3.81
N LEU A 69 -8.14 -3.16 3.12
CA LEU A 69 -7.62 -4.48 2.80
C LEU A 69 -6.96 -5.11 4.03
N ARG A 70 -7.39 -6.31 4.39
CA ARG A 70 -6.68 -7.18 5.33
C ARG A 70 -6.02 -8.32 4.56
N TYR A 71 -4.71 -8.45 4.68
CA TYR A 71 -3.94 -9.50 4.04
C TYR A 71 -2.83 -10.04 4.95
N ASN A 72 -2.29 -11.21 4.63
CA ASN A 72 -1.18 -11.79 5.37
C ASN A 72 0.15 -11.22 4.83
N SER A 73 0.70 -10.24 5.52
CA SER A 73 1.97 -9.59 5.16
C SER A 73 3.20 -10.51 5.31
N GLY A 74 3.05 -11.71 5.87
CA GLY A 74 4.11 -12.72 5.93
C GLY A 74 4.31 -13.50 4.62
N LEU A 75 3.34 -13.48 3.71
CA LEU A 75 3.43 -14.13 2.40
C LEU A 75 4.19 -13.25 1.40
N HIS A 76 4.63 -13.87 0.29
CA HIS A 76 5.24 -13.14 -0.83
C HIS A 76 4.39 -11.98 -1.31
N ILE A 77 5.03 -10.83 -1.59
CA ILE A 77 4.35 -9.63 -2.13
C ILE A 77 3.68 -9.95 -3.46
N GLY A 78 4.33 -10.73 -4.34
CA GLY A 78 3.76 -11.18 -5.61
C GLY A 78 2.50 -12.03 -5.44
N HIS A 79 2.45 -12.91 -4.42
CA HIS A 79 1.26 -13.67 -4.10
C HIS A 79 0.12 -12.76 -3.62
N ASN A 80 0.41 -11.90 -2.65
CA ASN A 80 -0.56 -10.94 -2.13
C ASN A 80 -1.11 -10.01 -3.22
N GLY A 81 -0.24 -9.55 -4.13
CA GLY A 81 -0.63 -8.70 -5.25
C GLY A 81 -1.56 -9.41 -6.23
N ARG A 82 -1.29 -10.67 -6.56
CA ARG A 82 -2.15 -11.47 -7.43
C ARG A 82 -3.54 -11.67 -6.83
N GLU A 83 -3.61 -12.01 -5.56
CA GLU A 83 -4.91 -12.19 -4.88
C GLU A 83 -5.65 -10.86 -4.74
N PHE A 84 -4.93 -9.78 -4.48
CA PHE A 84 -5.52 -8.45 -4.44
C PHE A 84 -6.06 -8.01 -5.82
N ALA A 85 -5.36 -8.31 -6.91
CA ALA A 85 -5.85 -8.03 -8.27
C ALA A 85 -7.17 -8.75 -8.58
N LYS A 86 -7.28 -10.04 -8.22
CA LYS A 86 -8.52 -10.82 -8.36
C LYS A 86 -9.66 -10.23 -7.52
N MET A 87 -9.34 -9.84 -6.29
CA MET A 87 -10.31 -9.24 -5.40
C MET A 87 -10.84 -7.91 -5.94
N LEU A 88 -9.97 -7.06 -6.49
CA LEU A 88 -10.36 -5.80 -7.12
C LEU A 88 -11.25 -6.03 -8.35
N GLU A 89 -10.99 -7.08 -9.14
CA GLU A 89 -11.86 -7.45 -10.27
C GLU A 89 -13.25 -7.85 -9.80
N THR A 90 -13.32 -8.71 -8.78
CA THR A 90 -14.60 -9.11 -8.18
C THR A 90 -15.33 -7.91 -7.57
N LEU A 91 -14.59 -7.04 -6.85
CA LEU A 91 -15.14 -5.85 -6.23
C LEU A 91 -15.80 -4.92 -7.27
N VAL A 92 -15.07 -4.56 -8.31
CA VAL A 92 -15.55 -3.61 -9.33
C VAL A 92 -16.69 -4.19 -10.13
N SER A 93 -16.63 -5.49 -10.48
CA SER A 93 -17.67 -6.18 -11.23
C SER A 93 -18.99 -6.31 -10.47
N ASN A 94 -18.93 -6.34 -9.14
CA ASN A 94 -20.10 -6.50 -8.27
C ASN A 94 -20.44 -5.24 -7.47
N TRP A 95 -19.81 -4.10 -7.79
CA TRP A 95 -20.13 -2.86 -7.12
C TRP A 95 -21.56 -2.43 -7.46
N PRO A 96 -22.40 -2.03 -6.47
CA PRO A 96 -23.83 -1.80 -6.69
C PRO A 96 -24.16 -0.57 -7.54
N ARG A 97 -23.14 0.17 -7.97
CA ARG A 97 -23.25 1.37 -8.82
C ARG A 97 -22.11 1.39 -9.83
N PRO A 98 -22.22 2.17 -10.92
CA PRO A 98 -21.09 2.39 -11.81
C PRO A 98 -19.89 2.92 -11.03
N VAL A 99 -18.73 2.26 -11.18
CA VAL A 99 -17.47 2.72 -10.57
C VAL A 99 -16.92 3.87 -11.42
N GLU A 100 -16.85 5.05 -10.82
CA GLU A 100 -16.35 6.27 -11.46
C GLU A 100 -14.84 6.41 -11.29
N GLU A 101 -14.36 6.15 -10.06
CA GLU A 101 -12.96 6.30 -9.68
C GLU A 101 -12.57 5.25 -8.64
N LEU A 102 -11.47 4.56 -8.89
CA LEU A 102 -10.78 3.73 -7.93
C LEU A 102 -9.46 4.39 -7.55
N VAL A 103 -9.22 4.54 -6.26
CA VAL A 103 -7.95 5.01 -5.68
C VAL A 103 -7.41 3.94 -4.74
N ILE A 104 -6.12 3.65 -4.82
CA ILE A 104 -5.45 2.76 -3.88
C ILE A 104 -4.41 3.57 -3.11
N LEU A 105 -4.49 3.53 -1.78
CA LEU A 105 -3.54 4.14 -0.87
C LEU A 105 -2.80 3.05 -0.12
N GLY A 106 -1.50 2.89 -0.38
CA GLY A 106 -0.66 1.88 0.22
C GLY A 106 0.37 2.47 1.18
N HIS A 107 0.38 1.98 2.42
CA HIS A 107 1.41 2.32 3.39
C HIS A 107 2.52 1.28 3.40
N SER A 108 3.78 1.71 3.31
CA SER A 108 4.96 0.86 3.42
C SER A 108 4.87 -0.34 2.43
N MET A 109 4.97 -1.59 2.90
CA MET A 109 4.78 -2.81 2.10
C MET A 109 3.46 -2.81 1.30
N GLY A 110 2.40 -2.18 1.81
CA GLY A 110 1.11 -2.09 1.12
C GLY A 110 1.19 -1.40 -0.24
N GLY A 111 2.11 -0.46 -0.42
CA GLY A 111 2.36 0.16 -1.72
C GLY A 111 3.01 -0.80 -2.72
N LEU A 112 3.87 -1.73 -2.26
CA LEU A 112 4.44 -2.78 -3.10
C LEU A 112 3.36 -3.79 -3.50
N VAL A 113 2.47 -4.17 -2.57
CA VAL A 113 1.32 -5.04 -2.86
C VAL A 113 0.40 -4.39 -3.90
N ALA A 114 0.14 -3.08 -3.80
CA ALA A 114 -0.66 -2.34 -4.77
C ALA A 114 0.00 -2.31 -6.17
N ARG A 115 1.31 -2.10 -6.26
CA ARG A 115 2.06 -2.19 -7.52
C ARG A 115 1.99 -3.60 -8.12
N SER A 116 2.19 -4.60 -7.29
CA SER A 116 2.09 -6.01 -7.67
C SER A 116 0.69 -6.35 -8.20
N ALA A 117 -0.37 -5.83 -7.56
CA ALA A 117 -1.74 -6.01 -8.05
C ALA A 117 -1.96 -5.39 -9.43
N CYS A 118 -1.40 -4.20 -9.68
CA CYS A 118 -1.47 -3.56 -11.00
C CYS A 118 -0.75 -4.40 -12.07
N HIS A 119 0.42 -4.96 -11.75
CA HIS A 119 1.15 -5.83 -12.66
C HIS A 119 0.34 -7.08 -13.01
N HIS A 120 -0.09 -7.85 -12.01
CA HIS A 120 -0.85 -9.07 -12.23
C HIS A 120 -2.24 -8.82 -12.83
N GLY A 121 -2.88 -7.72 -12.49
CA GLY A 121 -4.15 -7.31 -13.11
C GLY A 121 -3.99 -7.03 -14.60
N ARG A 122 -2.90 -6.38 -14.99
CA ARG A 122 -2.57 -6.14 -16.41
C ARG A 122 -2.29 -7.44 -17.15
N GLU A 123 -1.48 -8.33 -16.58
CA GLU A 123 -1.20 -9.65 -17.18
C GLU A 123 -2.46 -10.49 -17.36
N ALA A 124 -3.38 -10.43 -16.40
CA ALA A 124 -4.64 -11.16 -16.43
C ALA A 124 -5.76 -10.46 -17.25
N GLY A 125 -5.52 -9.26 -17.78
CA GLY A 125 -6.52 -8.49 -18.52
C GLY A 125 -7.69 -8.00 -17.66
N HIS A 126 -7.47 -7.77 -16.37
CA HIS A 126 -8.53 -7.36 -15.44
C HIS A 126 -9.13 -5.99 -15.80
N GLY A 127 -10.46 -5.89 -15.71
CA GLY A 127 -11.20 -4.69 -16.06
C GLY A 127 -11.14 -3.57 -15.02
N TRP A 128 -10.82 -3.86 -13.76
CA TRP A 128 -10.75 -2.86 -12.72
C TRP A 128 -9.69 -1.77 -12.97
N LEU A 129 -8.64 -2.08 -13.74
CA LEU A 129 -7.56 -1.14 -14.08
C LEU A 129 -8.07 0.11 -14.83
N ARG A 130 -9.15 0.00 -15.61
CA ARG A 130 -9.75 1.14 -16.31
C ARG A 130 -10.37 2.18 -15.38
N HIS A 131 -10.69 1.78 -14.13
CA HIS A 131 -11.25 2.64 -13.10
C HIS A 131 -10.17 3.21 -12.16
N LEU A 132 -8.96 2.64 -12.16
CA LEU A 132 -7.87 3.10 -11.34
C LEU A 132 -7.37 4.47 -11.82
N ARG A 133 -7.52 5.49 -10.98
CA ARG A 133 -7.11 6.86 -11.30
C ARG A 133 -5.87 7.29 -10.54
N LYS A 134 -5.71 6.81 -9.30
CA LYS A 134 -4.61 7.23 -8.44
C LYS A 134 -4.04 6.05 -7.67
N LEU A 135 -2.71 6.07 -7.54
CA LEU A 135 -1.95 5.27 -6.56
C LEU A 135 -1.23 6.24 -5.64
N VAL A 136 -1.45 6.10 -4.34
CA VAL A 136 -0.80 6.92 -3.32
C VAL A 136 0.10 6.03 -2.47
N PHE A 137 1.37 6.33 -2.41
CA PHE A 137 2.39 5.59 -1.68
C PHE A 137 2.86 6.39 -0.46
N LEU A 138 2.67 5.83 0.72
CA LEU A 138 3.13 6.42 1.98
C LEU A 138 4.30 5.60 2.52
N GLY A 139 5.52 6.13 2.45
CA GLY A 139 6.73 5.45 2.93
C GLY A 139 6.99 4.09 2.29
N THR A 140 6.63 3.91 1.01
CA THR A 140 6.77 2.62 0.31
C THR A 140 8.21 2.39 -0.15
N PRO A 141 8.90 1.30 0.27
CA PRO A 141 10.28 1.02 -0.13
C PRO A 141 10.34 0.42 -1.54
N HIS A 142 10.17 1.26 -2.56
CA HIS A 142 10.07 0.84 -3.96
C HIS A 142 11.28 0.05 -4.46
N HIS A 143 12.46 0.32 -3.89
CA HIS A 143 13.74 -0.32 -4.21
C HIS A 143 14.30 -1.10 -3.02
N GLY A 144 13.42 -1.52 -2.13
CA GLY A 144 13.76 -2.25 -0.94
C GLY A 144 14.11 -1.36 0.25
N SER A 145 14.25 -2.02 1.39
CA SER A 145 14.62 -1.41 2.67
C SER A 145 15.81 -2.16 3.24
N PRO A 146 16.91 -1.48 3.64
CA PRO A 146 18.10 -2.10 4.18
C PRO A 146 17.90 -2.55 5.65
N LEU A 147 16.86 -3.34 5.91
CA LEU A 147 16.49 -3.83 7.25
C LEU A 147 17.58 -4.62 7.98
N GLU A 148 18.69 -4.96 7.31
CA GLU A 148 19.78 -5.77 7.90
C GLU A 148 21.15 -5.06 7.99
N ARG A 149 21.35 -3.89 7.37
CA ARG A 149 22.70 -3.28 7.32
C ARG A 149 23.15 -2.56 8.58
N GLY A 150 22.34 -2.58 9.63
CA GLY A 150 22.64 -1.81 10.85
C GLY A 150 22.17 -2.43 12.15
N GLY A 151 22.38 -3.73 12.39
CA GLY A 151 21.97 -4.53 13.55
C GLY A 151 21.57 -3.78 14.84
N HIS A 152 22.48 -3.03 15.45
CA HIS A 152 22.19 -2.26 16.67
C HIS A 152 21.59 -0.86 16.46
N ARG A 153 21.70 -0.29 15.24
CA ARG A 153 21.12 1.03 14.94
C ARG A 153 19.64 0.95 14.57
N LEU A 154 19.22 -0.20 14.05
CA LEU A 154 17.84 -0.44 13.69
C LEU A 154 16.95 -0.55 14.93
N ASP A 155 17.42 -1.23 15.99
CA ASP A 155 16.66 -1.39 17.23
C ASP A 155 16.34 -0.03 17.88
N PHE A 156 17.29 0.89 17.89
CA PHE A 156 17.10 2.23 18.47
C PHE A 156 16.06 3.09 17.69
N VAL A 157 16.08 3.01 16.35
CA VAL A 157 15.14 3.76 15.50
C VAL A 157 13.75 3.14 15.57
N LEU A 158 13.65 1.82 15.67
CA LEU A 158 12.40 1.09 15.79
C LEU A 158 11.69 1.33 17.12
N GLU A 159 12.45 1.58 18.20
CA GLU A 159 11.91 1.93 19.51
C GLU A 159 11.44 3.39 19.60
N ALA A 160 11.95 4.26 18.75
CA ALA A 160 11.70 5.70 18.80
C ALA A 160 10.31 6.13 18.29
N SER A 161 9.56 5.25 17.65
CA SER A 161 8.25 5.58 17.10
C SER A 161 7.22 4.47 17.35
N PRO A 162 5.98 4.81 17.77
CA PRO A 162 4.89 3.84 17.89
C PRO A 162 4.54 3.13 16.57
N TYR A 163 4.92 3.71 15.43
CA TYR A 163 4.74 3.11 14.08
C TYR A 163 5.80 2.07 13.76
N SER A 164 6.98 2.19 14.36
CA SER A 164 8.11 1.31 14.12
C SER A 164 8.22 0.19 15.17
N ALA A 165 7.58 0.32 16.33
CA ALA A 165 7.61 -0.67 17.39
C ALA A 165 7.23 -2.12 16.97
N PRO A 166 6.28 -2.36 16.03
CA PRO A 166 6.04 -3.71 15.52
C PRO A 166 7.23 -4.32 14.78
N PHE A 167 8.14 -3.48 14.27
CA PHE A 167 9.28 -3.91 13.47
C PHE A 167 10.48 -4.37 14.29
N THR A 168 10.55 -4.05 15.61
CA THR A 168 11.62 -4.54 16.52
C THR A 168 11.66 -6.07 16.61
N ARG A 169 10.51 -6.72 16.40
CA ARG A 169 10.40 -8.19 16.39
C ARG A 169 10.81 -8.83 15.06
N ILE A 170 10.98 -8.03 14.00
CA ILE A 170 11.18 -8.50 12.63
C ILE A 170 12.63 -8.93 12.36
N GLY A 171 13.61 -8.39 13.07
CA GLY A 171 15.03 -8.74 12.88
C GLY A 171 15.35 -10.24 12.98
N LYS A 172 14.46 -11.02 13.60
CA LYS A 172 14.57 -12.48 13.73
C LYS A 172 13.58 -13.26 12.88
N MET A 173 12.63 -12.61 12.21
CA MET A 173 11.60 -13.28 11.40
C MET A 173 12.06 -13.41 9.95
N ARG A 174 12.11 -14.66 9.47
CA ARG A 174 12.38 -15.01 8.07
C ARG A 174 11.08 -15.33 7.35
N SER A 175 10.21 -14.33 7.14
CA SER A 175 9.03 -14.53 6.29
C SER A 175 9.33 -14.15 4.84
N ALA A 176 8.60 -14.75 3.90
CA ALA A 176 8.72 -14.46 2.47
C ALA A 176 8.48 -12.95 2.18
N GLY A 177 7.48 -12.36 2.84
CA GLY A 177 7.19 -10.93 2.70
C GLY A 177 8.32 -10.02 3.14
N ILE A 178 9.06 -10.38 4.20
CA ILE A 178 10.24 -9.63 4.66
C ILE A 178 11.36 -9.71 3.62
N THR A 179 11.58 -10.89 3.04
CA THR A 179 12.58 -11.08 2.00
C THR A 179 12.27 -10.21 0.78
N ASP A 180 11.02 -10.22 0.32
CA ASP A 180 10.57 -9.40 -0.80
C ASP A 180 10.70 -7.90 -0.49
N LEU A 181 10.35 -7.49 0.74
CA LEU A 181 10.46 -6.10 1.19
C LEU A 181 11.89 -5.58 1.18
N ARG A 182 12.87 -6.42 1.54
CA ARG A 182 14.31 -6.07 1.49
C ARG A 182 14.78 -5.71 0.10
N HIS A 183 14.25 -6.40 -0.89
CA HIS A 183 14.66 -6.25 -2.28
C HIS A 183 13.72 -5.36 -3.10
N GLY A 184 12.57 -4.97 -2.54
CA GLY A 184 11.51 -4.28 -3.27
C GLY A 184 10.88 -5.16 -4.35
N SER A 185 10.96 -6.50 -4.19
CA SER A 185 10.42 -7.46 -5.17
C SER A 185 8.90 -7.44 -5.11
N ILE A 186 8.26 -7.27 -6.26
CA ILE A 186 6.80 -7.22 -6.39
C ILE A 186 6.24 -8.34 -7.28
N THR A 187 7.12 -9.14 -7.87
CA THR A 187 6.80 -10.34 -8.65
C THR A 187 7.49 -11.55 -8.04
N THR A 188 7.13 -12.76 -8.46
CA THR A 188 7.80 -14.00 -8.07
C THR A 188 9.09 -14.27 -8.85
N GLY A 189 9.39 -13.44 -9.86
CA GLY A 189 10.62 -13.50 -10.65
C GLY A 189 11.72 -12.59 -10.06
N ALA A 190 12.97 -13.00 -10.20
CA ALA A 190 14.11 -12.23 -9.69
C ALA A 190 14.27 -10.91 -10.47
N HIS A 191 14.29 -9.78 -9.74
CA HIS A 191 14.75 -8.46 -10.20
C HIS A 191 14.06 -7.84 -11.44
N GLU A 192 12.81 -8.20 -11.72
CA GLU A 192 12.06 -7.57 -12.80
C GLU A 192 11.73 -6.11 -12.46
N VAL A 193 12.10 -5.18 -13.34
CA VAL A 193 11.70 -3.77 -13.22
C VAL A 193 10.27 -3.62 -13.71
N VAL A 194 9.32 -3.59 -12.76
CA VAL A 194 7.91 -3.39 -13.08
C VAL A 194 7.59 -1.90 -13.08
N PRO A 195 7.22 -1.32 -14.23
CA PRO A 195 6.86 0.09 -14.32
C PRO A 195 5.54 0.38 -13.59
N LEU A 196 5.31 1.65 -13.29
CA LEU A 196 4.01 2.11 -12.81
C LEU A 196 2.95 1.95 -13.91
N PRO A 197 1.67 1.73 -13.53
CA PRO A 197 0.61 1.55 -14.52
C PRO A 197 0.41 2.83 -15.35
N ALA A 198 0.32 2.66 -16.67
CA ALA A 198 0.09 3.77 -17.60
C ALA A 198 -1.27 4.44 -17.36
N GLY A 199 -1.33 5.77 -17.48
CA GLY A 199 -2.57 6.54 -17.31
C GLY A 199 -3.01 6.76 -15.85
N VAL A 200 -2.32 6.19 -14.87
CA VAL A 200 -2.61 6.34 -13.45
C VAL A 200 -1.73 7.42 -12.82
N LYS A 201 -2.35 8.34 -12.08
CA LYS A 201 -1.62 9.37 -11.33
C LYS A 201 -1.00 8.74 -10.07
N CYS A 202 0.32 8.65 -10.02
CA CYS A 202 1.05 8.11 -8.88
C CYS A 202 1.60 9.25 -8.01
N TYR A 203 1.42 9.11 -6.70
CA TYR A 203 1.88 10.06 -5.68
C TYR A 203 2.75 9.29 -4.67
N ALA A 204 3.84 9.91 -4.22
CA ALA A 204 4.69 9.33 -3.18
C ALA A 204 4.92 10.36 -2.07
N ALA A 205 4.64 9.97 -0.83
CA ALA A 205 4.99 10.73 0.36
C ALA A 205 6.02 9.95 1.18
N ALA A 206 7.07 10.64 1.59
CA ALA A 206 8.12 10.09 2.43
C ALA A 206 8.34 11.00 3.64
N ALA A 207 8.62 10.40 4.80
CA ALA A 207 9.02 11.11 6.01
C ALA A 207 10.52 10.99 6.23
N THR A 208 11.11 11.93 6.97
CA THR A 208 12.49 11.87 7.41
C THR A 208 12.58 12.27 8.88
N LEU A 209 13.38 11.55 9.66
CA LEU A 209 13.72 11.89 11.04
C LEU A 209 14.85 12.92 11.14
N ALA A 210 15.48 13.30 10.01
CA ALA A 210 16.57 14.25 9.99
C ALA A 210 16.06 15.67 10.32
N ALA A 211 16.46 16.21 11.48
CA ALA A 211 16.10 17.55 11.92
C ALA A 211 16.69 18.68 11.06
N ARG A 212 17.69 18.40 10.23
CA ARG A 212 18.32 19.32 9.26
C ARG A 212 18.51 18.59 7.93
N ARG A 213 18.11 19.23 6.84
CA ARG A 213 18.37 18.79 5.47
C ARG A 213 19.87 18.80 5.17
N SER A 214 20.60 17.76 5.57
CA SER A 214 21.89 17.47 4.98
C SER A 214 21.71 16.31 3.99
N VAL A 215 22.20 16.48 2.79
CA VAL A 215 22.11 15.49 1.70
C VAL A 215 22.59 14.10 2.14
N LEU A 216 23.52 14.04 3.08
CA LEU A 216 24.06 12.79 3.61
C LEU A 216 23.10 12.15 4.64
N ALA A 217 22.44 12.96 5.47
CA ALA A 217 21.47 12.48 6.46
C ALA A 217 20.16 12.01 5.79
N GLU A 218 19.68 12.70 4.76
CA GLU A 218 18.49 12.31 4.01
C GLU A 218 18.65 10.96 3.28
N ARG A 219 19.85 10.71 2.71
CA ARG A 219 20.14 9.44 2.04
C ARG A 219 20.27 8.26 2.98
N LEU A 220 20.69 8.49 4.22
CA LEU A 220 21.01 7.42 5.17
C LEU A 220 19.91 7.16 6.19
N VAL A 221 19.07 8.15 6.51
CA VAL A 221 18.16 8.08 7.66
C VAL A 221 16.70 7.91 7.22
N GLY A 222 16.21 8.55 6.14
CA GLY A 222 14.80 8.47 5.75
C GLY A 222 13.87 8.63 6.96
N ASP A 223 12.85 7.77 7.08
CA ASP A 223 12.01 7.59 8.28
C ASP A 223 12.64 6.62 9.30
N GLY A 224 13.91 6.25 9.09
CA GLY A 224 14.65 5.26 9.86
C GLY A 224 14.50 3.83 9.36
N LEU A 225 13.51 3.53 8.53
CA LEU A 225 13.22 2.21 7.98
C LEU A 225 13.34 2.17 6.45
N VAL A 226 12.92 3.23 5.79
CA VAL A 226 12.91 3.34 4.33
C VAL A 226 13.76 4.52 3.91
N PRO A 227 14.81 4.32 3.08
CA PRO A 227 15.58 5.43 2.52
C PRO A 227 14.66 6.35 1.70
N LEU A 228 14.87 7.65 1.83
CA LEU A 228 14.05 8.67 1.17
C LEU A 228 13.96 8.45 -0.35
N ASP A 229 15.09 8.17 -1.00
CA ASP A 229 15.10 7.88 -2.43
C ASP A 229 14.27 6.65 -2.80
N SER A 230 14.34 5.58 -1.98
CA SER A 230 13.51 4.39 -2.17
C SER A 230 12.02 4.70 -2.01
N ALA A 231 11.66 5.51 -1.00
CA ALA A 231 10.27 5.91 -0.77
C ALA A 231 9.69 6.79 -1.89
N LEU A 232 10.54 7.63 -2.50
CA LEU A 232 10.18 8.47 -3.64
C LEU A 232 10.35 7.77 -5.01
N GLY A 233 10.68 6.47 -5.01
CA GLY A 233 10.86 5.68 -6.23
C GLY A 233 12.11 6.02 -7.03
N ARG A 234 13.09 6.70 -6.43
CA ARG A 234 14.36 7.08 -7.06
C ARG A 234 15.39 5.98 -6.90
N HIS A 235 16.16 5.70 -7.94
CA HIS A 235 17.23 4.71 -7.94
C HIS A 235 18.50 5.30 -8.57
N ALA A 236 19.68 4.78 -8.18
CA ALA A 236 20.96 5.20 -8.78
C ALA A 236 21.00 4.85 -10.28
N GLU A 237 20.47 3.70 -10.66
CA GLU A 237 20.26 3.31 -12.05
C GLU A 237 18.96 3.98 -12.55
N ARG A 238 19.11 4.85 -13.55
CA ARG A 238 17.99 5.65 -14.09
C ARG A 238 16.83 4.79 -14.59
N GLU A 239 17.13 3.65 -15.17
CA GLU A 239 16.15 2.70 -15.73
C GLU A 239 15.24 2.09 -14.64
N ARG A 240 15.71 2.05 -13.41
CA ARG A 240 14.94 1.55 -12.25
C ARG A 240 14.15 2.63 -11.52
N THR A 241 14.40 3.91 -11.85
CA THR A 241 13.67 5.03 -11.24
C THR A 241 12.24 5.04 -11.74
N LEU A 242 11.28 5.07 -10.79
CA LEU A 242 9.86 5.15 -11.10
C LEU A 242 9.50 6.55 -11.60
N SER A 243 8.62 6.60 -12.60
CA SER A 243 8.18 7.86 -13.22
C SER A 243 7.12 8.57 -12.37
N ILE A 244 7.51 9.01 -11.18
CA ILE A 244 6.67 9.86 -10.31
C ILE A 244 7.13 11.30 -10.48
N PRO A 245 6.29 12.22 -10.99
CA PRO A 245 6.63 13.63 -11.15
C PRO A 245 6.98 14.30 -9.81
N LYS A 246 7.88 15.30 -9.83
CA LYS A 246 8.34 15.99 -8.60
C LYS A 246 7.22 16.71 -7.84
N ASP A 247 6.21 17.21 -8.56
CA ASP A 247 5.01 17.84 -7.99
C ASP A 247 4.07 16.84 -7.29
N ARG A 248 4.39 15.55 -7.38
CA ARG A 248 3.66 14.44 -6.73
C ARG A 248 4.54 13.63 -5.75
N GLN A 249 5.64 14.23 -5.31
CA GLN A 249 6.59 13.67 -4.35
C GLN A 249 6.66 14.49 -3.06
#